data_2ae0aa592b970bf59895262a9649794c
#
_entry.id   2ae0aa592b970bf59895262a9649794c
#
_cell.length_a   1.000
_cell.length_b   1.000
_cell.length_c   1.000
_cell.angle_alpha   90.00
_cell.angle_beta   90.00
_cell.angle_gamma   90.00
#
_symmetry.space_group_name_H-M   'P 1'
#
loop_
_entity.id
_entity.type
_entity.pdbx_description
1 polymer ?
#
loop_
_entity_poly.entity_id
_entity_poly.type
_entity_poly.pdbx_seq_one_letter_code
_entity_poly.pdbx_strand_id
1 'polypeptide(L)'
;MANLRSALVFLLQSIVVGLAVAFLVVLIRPDLMPGIAAQDDRPASYADAVDLSAASVVNIYTKRLVQDSDAPNARTRFRVDTSFASAVIIDPAGYLVTNYHVVFDATEIRVQLSDGRITEPDIIGVDAETDLALLKVDLGSLRAIRLGKSSQLRIGDVVLAIGNPYGLTTSVTQGIVSATGRGLLNLVTFENFIQTDAAINAGNSGGALINSLGELVGINTAVLAQDAGTEGIGFAIPVDLARGVVEQIKQNGRVIRGYMGLVPDDLTNAERTALGIESNAGILLVEVYEDGPAAAADLRRGDVILEMNGEPVFSQRQALLISASTVPGDEVEVTGIREGARFTALVTAGERPEEPR
;
A
#
# COMPACT_ATOMS: atom_id res chain seq x y z
N MET A 1 -23.13 -11.34 77.91
CA MET A 1 -22.27 -12.11 76.93
C MET A 1 -23.10 -12.98 75.98
N ALA A 2 -24.28 -13.48 76.31
CA ALA A 2 -25.13 -14.30 75.47
C ALA A 2 -25.63 -13.56 74.18
N ASN A 3 -26.05 -12.31 74.30
CA ASN A 3 -26.63 -11.50 73.24
C ASN A 3 -25.57 -11.18 72.09
N LEU A 4 -24.30 -11.04 72.45
CA LEU A 4 -23.26 -10.71 71.52
C LEU A 4 -22.90 -11.94 70.62
N ARG A 5 -22.89 -13.18 71.19
CA ARG A 5 -22.69 -14.44 70.44
C ARG A 5 -23.83 -14.69 69.44
N SER A 6 -25.08 -14.47 69.84
CA SER A 6 -26.23 -14.65 68.96
C SER A 6 -26.22 -13.65 67.83
N ALA A 7 -25.83 -12.39 68.05
CA ALA A 7 -25.72 -11.37 67.05
C ALA A 7 -24.60 -11.71 66.04
N LEU A 8 -23.46 -12.25 66.53
CA LEU A 8 -22.33 -12.65 65.67
C LEU A 8 -22.68 -13.86 64.81
N VAL A 9 -23.39 -14.85 65.36
CA VAL A 9 -23.84 -16.04 64.59
C VAL A 9 -24.87 -15.61 63.53
N PHE A 10 -25.79 -14.72 63.87
CA PHE A 10 -26.76 -14.21 62.89
C PHE A 10 -26.09 -13.42 61.73
N LEU A 11 -25.08 -12.62 62.07
CA LEU A 11 -24.31 -11.88 61.07
C LEU A 11 -23.55 -12.83 60.11
N LEU A 12 -22.91 -13.87 60.69
CA LEU A 12 -22.17 -14.88 59.90
C LEU A 12 -23.10 -15.71 59.02
N GLN A 13 -24.28 -16.08 59.49
CA GLN A 13 -25.29 -16.76 58.69
C GLN A 13 -25.80 -15.89 57.53
N SER A 14 -26.02 -14.60 57.78
CA SER A 14 -26.48 -13.64 56.77
C SER A 14 -25.41 -13.46 55.67
N ILE A 15 -24.12 -13.41 56.01
CA ILE A 15 -23.00 -13.33 55.06
C ILE A 15 -22.94 -14.61 54.22
N VAL A 16 -23.03 -15.79 54.82
CA VAL A 16 -23.00 -17.07 54.11
C VAL A 16 -24.17 -17.20 53.13
N VAL A 17 -25.38 -16.81 53.55
CA VAL A 17 -26.56 -16.82 52.70
C VAL A 17 -26.40 -15.80 51.57
N GLY A 18 -25.89 -14.60 51.84
CA GLY A 18 -25.62 -13.59 50.83
C GLY A 18 -24.62 -14.04 49.77
N LEU A 19 -23.52 -14.67 50.20
CA LEU A 19 -22.51 -15.24 49.31
C LEU A 19 -23.07 -16.41 48.48
N ALA A 20 -23.88 -17.30 49.08
CA ALA A 20 -24.53 -18.39 48.37
C ALA A 20 -25.49 -17.90 47.28
N VAL A 21 -26.28 -16.85 47.59
CA VAL A 21 -27.16 -16.23 46.60
C VAL A 21 -26.37 -15.53 45.50
N ALA A 22 -25.32 -14.79 45.85
CA ALA A 22 -24.45 -14.15 44.90
C ALA A 22 -23.80 -15.18 43.96
N PHE A 23 -23.30 -16.32 44.51
CA PHE A 23 -22.73 -17.41 43.73
C PHE A 23 -23.77 -18.05 42.80
N LEU A 24 -25.01 -18.28 43.27
CA LEU A 24 -26.08 -18.80 42.44
C LEU A 24 -26.47 -17.83 41.31
N VAL A 25 -26.51 -16.51 41.59
CA VAL A 25 -26.77 -15.49 40.58
C VAL A 25 -25.67 -15.49 39.51
N VAL A 26 -24.40 -15.58 39.89
CA VAL A 26 -23.28 -15.67 38.97
C VAL A 26 -23.31 -16.97 38.16
N LEU A 27 -23.72 -18.08 38.75
CA LEU A 27 -23.84 -19.36 38.09
C LEU A 27 -24.94 -19.39 37.02
N ILE A 28 -26.05 -18.67 37.25
CA ILE A 28 -27.22 -18.58 36.37
C ILE A 28 -27.07 -17.44 35.33
N ARG A 29 -26.34 -16.39 35.70
CA ARG A 29 -26.12 -15.18 34.89
C ARG A 29 -24.66 -14.76 34.95
N PRO A 30 -23.75 -15.51 34.26
CA PRO A 30 -22.33 -15.18 34.20
C PRO A 30 -22.06 -13.82 33.52
N ASP A 31 -22.99 -13.34 32.71
CA ASP A 31 -22.97 -12.04 32.03
C ASP A 31 -23.05 -10.83 32.96
N LEU A 32 -23.41 -11.04 34.27
CA LEU A 32 -23.45 -9.96 35.28
C LEU A 32 -22.06 -9.68 35.91
N MET A 33 -21.03 -10.46 35.62
CA MET A 33 -19.67 -10.19 36.09
C MET A 33 -18.87 -9.45 35.02
N PRO A 34 -18.59 -8.14 35.13
CA PRO A 34 -17.65 -7.47 34.24
C PRO A 34 -16.24 -8.04 34.50
N GLY A 35 -15.75 -8.86 33.59
CA GLY A 35 -14.41 -9.49 33.66
C GLY A 35 -14.38 -11.01 33.51
N ILE A 36 -15.51 -11.71 33.59
CA ILE A 36 -15.65 -13.11 33.14
C ILE A 36 -16.48 -13.08 31.84
N ALA A 37 -16.06 -12.27 30.86
CA ALA A 37 -16.44 -12.54 29.51
C ALA A 37 -15.94 -13.96 29.21
N ALA A 38 -16.82 -14.86 28.78
CA ALA A 38 -16.42 -16.16 28.28
C ALA A 38 -15.26 -15.89 27.33
N GLN A 39 -14.08 -16.35 27.69
CA GLN A 39 -12.96 -16.41 26.76
C GLN A 39 -13.53 -17.20 25.59
N ASP A 40 -13.65 -16.56 24.43
CA ASP A 40 -14.08 -17.25 23.22
C ASP A 40 -13.01 -18.33 23.00
N ASP A 41 -13.31 -19.56 23.39
CA ASP A 41 -12.41 -20.73 23.24
C ASP A 41 -12.19 -21.10 21.78
N ARG A 42 -12.67 -20.28 20.83
CA ARG A 42 -12.36 -20.44 19.44
C ARG A 42 -10.86 -20.20 19.24
N PRO A 43 -10.15 -21.10 18.56
CA PRO A 43 -8.78 -20.85 18.19
C PRO A 43 -8.70 -19.51 17.45
N ALA A 44 -7.65 -18.73 17.71
CA ALA A 44 -7.43 -17.46 17.02
C ALA A 44 -7.50 -17.69 15.51
N SER A 45 -8.51 -17.10 14.85
CA SER A 45 -8.80 -17.30 13.44
C SER A 45 -9.04 -15.95 12.79
N TYR A 46 -8.62 -15.81 11.53
CA TYR A 46 -8.88 -14.65 10.70
C TYR A 46 -10.04 -14.87 9.72
N ALA A 47 -10.82 -15.94 9.90
CA ALA A 47 -11.94 -16.28 9.01
C ALA A 47 -12.92 -15.12 8.87
N ASP A 48 -13.28 -14.44 9.96
CA ASP A 48 -14.19 -13.29 9.92
C ASP A 48 -13.62 -12.12 9.09
N ALA A 49 -12.31 -11.86 9.18
CA ALA A 49 -11.66 -10.83 8.37
C ALA A 49 -11.68 -11.20 6.88
N VAL A 50 -11.45 -12.47 6.55
CA VAL A 50 -11.52 -13.00 5.18
C VAL A 50 -12.95 -12.93 4.65
N ASP A 51 -13.96 -13.34 5.41
CA ASP A 51 -15.37 -13.32 5.00
C ASP A 51 -15.86 -11.89 4.71
N LEU A 52 -15.33 -10.90 5.43
CA LEU A 52 -15.65 -9.49 5.20
C LEU A 52 -15.09 -8.96 3.88
N SER A 53 -13.93 -9.46 3.43
CA SER A 53 -13.12 -8.87 2.35
C SER A 53 -13.03 -9.71 1.08
N ALA A 54 -13.09 -11.05 1.17
CA ALA A 54 -12.85 -11.95 0.05
C ALA A 54 -13.80 -11.71 -1.14
N ALA A 55 -15.08 -11.39 -0.88
CA ALA A 55 -16.06 -11.09 -1.93
C ALA A 55 -15.74 -9.81 -2.74
N SER A 56 -14.88 -8.96 -2.21
CA SER A 56 -14.43 -7.74 -2.88
C SER A 56 -13.16 -7.95 -3.71
N VAL A 57 -12.51 -9.12 -3.61
CA VAL A 57 -11.35 -9.48 -4.43
C VAL A 57 -11.82 -10.34 -5.59
N VAL A 58 -11.54 -9.88 -6.80
CA VAL A 58 -11.99 -10.49 -8.06
C VAL A 58 -10.81 -10.99 -8.86
N ASN A 59 -11.07 -11.95 -9.76
CA ASN A 59 -10.08 -12.42 -10.71
C ASN A 59 -10.02 -11.50 -11.93
N ILE A 60 -8.80 -11.22 -12.40
CA ILE A 60 -8.54 -10.63 -13.71
C ILE A 60 -7.89 -11.67 -14.60
N TYR A 61 -8.45 -11.81 -15.76
CA TYR A 61 -7.93 -12.61 -16.85
C TYR A 61 -7.51 -11.68 -17.99
N THR A 62 -6.25 -11.78 -18.42
CA THR A 62 -5.72 -10.97 -19.53
C THR A 62 -5.14 -11.83 -20.62
N LYS A 63 -5.26 -11.36 -21.87
CA LYS A 63 -4.56 -11.90 -23.03
C LYS A 63 -3.64 -10.84 -23.61
N ARG A 64 -2.45 -11.27 -24.02
CA ARG A 64 -1.46 -10.45 -24.73
C ARG A 64 -0.99 -11.16 -25.99
N LEU A 65 -0.69 -10.38 -27.02
CA LEU A 65 0.00 -10.88 -28.21
C LEU A 65 1.50 -10.70 -28.02
N VAL A 66 2.21 -11.80 -27.73
CA VAL A 66 3.66 -11.78 -27.59
C VAL A 66 4.31 -12.38 -28.81
N GLN A 67 5.45 -11.82 -29.21
CA GLN A 67 6.22 -12.37 -30.32
C GLN A 67 6.78 -13.73 -29.91
N ASP A 68 6.57 -14.75 -30.77
CA ASP A 68 7.09 -16.11 -30.57
C ASP A 68 8.56 -16.15 -30.92
N SER A 69 9.44 -15.95 -29.93
CA SER A 69 10.90 -15.94 -30.09
C SER A 69 11.48 -17.30 -30.49
N ASP A 70 10.75 -18.38 -30.21
CA ASP A 70 11.21 -19.76 -30.44
C ASP A 70 10.85 -20.29 -31.87
N ALA A 71 10.06 -19.50 -32.61
CA ALA A 71 9.66 -19.88 -33.95
C ALA A 71 10.78 -19.64 -34.96
N PRO A 72 10.97 -20.51 -35.98
CA PRO A 72 12.00 -20.33 -37.01
C PRO A 72 11.93 -19.01 -37.79
N ASN A 73 10.80 -18.32 -37.74
CA ASN A 73 10.55 -16.99 -38.30
C ASN A 73 9.93 -16.07 -37.19
N ALA A 74 10.64 -15.89 -36.10
CA ALA A 74 10.19 -15.18 -34.89
C ALA A 74 9.63 -13.76 -35.14
N ARG A 75 10.07 -13.09 -36.21
CA ARG A 75 9.60 -11.73 -36.57
C ARG A 75 8.16 -11.67 -37.10
N THR A 76 7.55 -12.80 -37.42
CA THR A 76 6.24 -12.87 -38.09
C THR A 76 5.20 -13.71 -37.36
N ARG A 77 5.58 -14.35 -36.25
CA ARG A 77 4.65 -15.16 -35.47
C ARG A 77 4.38 -14.53 -34.11
N PHE A 78 3.10 -14.48 -33.78
CA PHE A 78 2.61 -14.04 -32.45
C PHE A 78 1.91 -15.22 -31.79
N ARG A 79 2.09 -15.37 -30.51
CA ARG A 79 1.30 -16.27 -29.67
C ARG A 79 0.45 -15.45 -28.71
N VAL A 80 -0.68 -15.99 -28.34
CA VAL A 80 -1.51 -15.43 -27.26
C VAL A 80 -0.95 -15.92 -25.93
N ASP A 81 -0.48 -15.00 -25.11
CA ASP A 81 -0.13 -15.28 -23.73
C ASP A 81 -1.30 -14.91 -22.82
N THR A 82 -1.59 -15.80 -21.88
CA THR A 82 -2.71 -15.66 -20.96
C THR A 82 -2.19 -15.54 -19.55
N SER A 83 -2.59 -14.51 -18.85
CA SER A 83 -2.20 -14.27 -17.46
C SER A 83 -3.41 -14.15 -16.57
N PHE A 84 -3.23 -14.54 -15.30
CA PHE A 84 -4.20 -14.42 -14.25
C PHE A 84 -3.67 -13.50 -13.17
N ALA A 85 -4.52 -12.63 -12.67
CA ALA A 85 -4.22 -11.67 -11.62
C ALA A 85 -5.49 -11.39 -10.80
N SER A 86 -5.40 -10.45 -9.90
CA SER A 86 -6.52 -10.03 -9.05
C SER A 86 -6.81 -8.54 -9.19
N ALA A 87 -7.99 -8.13 -8.76
CA ALA A 87 -8.32 -6.73 -8.49
C ALA A 87 -9.18 -6.63 -7.24
N VAL A 88 -9.27 -5.42 -6.70
CA VAL A 88 -10.05 -5.11 -5.51
C VAL A 88 -11.17 -4.14 -5.87
N ILE A 89 -12.43 -4.50 -5.57
CA ILE A 89 -13.57 -3.60 -5.68
C ILE A 89 -13.49 -2.59 -4.54
N ILE A 90 -13.25 -1.32 -4.87
CA ILE A 90 -13.08 -0.24 -3.89
C ILE A 90 -14.31 0.65 -3.72
N ASP A 91 -15.29 0.52 -4.64
CA ASP A 91 -16.48 1.35 -4.68
C ASP A 91 -17.67 0.52 -5.21
N PRO A 92 -18.84 0.53 -4.54
CA PRO A 92 -20.04 -0.17 -5.01
C PRO A 92 -20.52 0.27 -6.40
N ALA A 93 -20.10 1.47 -6.84
CA ALA A 93 -20.36 1.94 -8.20
C ALA A 93 -19.59 1.15 -9.27
N GLY A 94 -18.71 0.21 -8.90
CA GLY A 94 -18.01 -0.67 -9.83
C GLY A 94 -16.59 -0.23 -10.17
N TYR A 95 -15.95 0.57 -9.33
CA TYR A 95 -14.54 0.88 -9.47
C TYR A 95 -13.67 -0.20 -8.84
N LEU A 96 -12.67 -0.65 -9.59
CA LEU A 96 -11.70 -1.66 -9.16
C LEU A 96 -10.29 -1.12 -9.30
N VAL A 97 -9.42 -1.50 -8.36
CA VAL A 97 -7.99 -1.23 -8.43
C VAL A 97 -7.24 -2.53 -8.68
N THR A 98 -6.27 -2.48 -9.58
CA THR A 98 -5.31 -3.56 -9.84
C THR A 98 -3.92 -2.95 -10.11
N ASN A 99 -2.92 -3.77 -10.41
CA ASN A 99 -1.63 -3.27 -10.85
C ASN A 99 -1.65 -2.85 -12.32
N TYR A 100 -0.82 -1.85 -12.66
CA TYR A 100 -0.62 -1.42 -14.05
C TYR A 100 -0.04 -2.54 -14.92
N HIS A 101 0.99 -3.26 -14.43
CA HIS A 101 1.59 -4.36 -15.16
C HIS A 101 0.62 -5.49 -15.53
N VAL A 102 -0.51 -5.61 -14.81
CA VAL A 102 -1.57 -6.58 -15.10
C VAL A 102 -2.31 -6.21 -16.39
N VAL A 103 -2.59 -4.93 -16.59
CA VAL A 103 -3.38 -4.42 -17.74
C VAL A 103 -2.51 -3.90 -18.89
N PHE A 104 -1.22 -3.71 -18.64
CA PHE A 104 -0.29 -3.22 -19.64
C PHE A 104 -0.22 -4.17 -20.85
N ASP A 105 -0.36 -3.60 -22.05
CA ASP A 105 -0.31 -4.31 -23.35
C ASP A 105 -1.33 -5.47 -23.45
N ALA A 106 -2.37 -5.47 -22.63
CA ALA A 106 -3.44 -6.46 -22.71
C ALA A 106 -4.36 -6.16 -23.91
N THR A 107 -4.56 -7.16 -24.78
CA THR A 107 -5.50 -7.08 -25.91
C THR A 107 -6.93 -7.43 -25.51
N GLU A 108 -7.08 -8.14 -24.39
CA GLU A 108 -8.38 -8.53 -23.81
C GLU A 108 -8.23 -8.55 -22.28
N ILE A 109 -9.20 -7.96 -21.58
CA ILE A 109 -9.27 -7.99 -20.12
C ILE A 109 -10.67 -8.46 -19.72
N ARG A 110 -10.76 -9.45 -18.85
CA ARG A 110 -12.02 -9.90 -18.24
C ARG A 110 -11.89 -9.91 -16.73
N VAL A 111 -12.96 -9.50 -16.10
CA VAL A 111 -13.12 -9.55 -14.64
C VAL A 111 -14.14 -10.64 -14.32
N GLN A 112 -13.78 -11.56 -13.42
CA GLN A 112 -14.68 -12.55 -12.87
C GLN A 112 -14.88 -12.31 -11.38
N LEU A 113 -16.13 -12.12 -10.98
CA LEU A 113 -16.54 -11.93 -9.60
C LEU A 113 -16.59 -13.26 -8.86
N SER A 114 -16.56 -13.20 -7.52
CA SER A 114 -16.69 -14.38 -6.66
C SER A 114 -18.02 -15.15 -6.80
N ASP A 115 -19.07 -14.49 -7.31
CA ASP A 115 -20.36 -15.11 -7.61
C ASP A 115 -20.45 -15.72 -9.02
N GLY A 116 -19.33 -15.70 -9.78
CA GLY A 116 -19.21 -16.28 -11.10
C GLY A 116 -19.60 -15.37 -12.26
N ARG A 117 -20.10 -14.14 -12.01
CA ARG A 117 -20.35 -13.15 -13.08
C ARG A 117 -19.06 -12.75 -13.75
N ILE A 118 -19.07 -12.64 -15.07
CA ILE A 118 -17.92 -12.23 -15.89
C ILE A 118 -18.31 -11.00 -16.70
N THR A 119 -17.42 -10.02 -16.76
CA THR A 119 -17.58 -8.81 -17.57
C THR A 119 -16.26 -8.30 -18.10
N GLU A 120 -16.29 -7.43 -19.11
CA GLU A 120 -15.15 -6.68 -19.60
C GLU A 120 -15.14 -5.32 -18.89
N PRO A 121 -14.03 -4.91 -18.29
CA PRO A 121 -13.92 -3.62 -17.63
C PRO A 121 -13.49 -2.54 -18.62
N ASP A 122 -13.89 -1.28 -18.35
CA ASP A 122 -13.27 -0.11 -18.95
C ASP A 122 -12.02 0.28 -18.14
N ILE A 123 -10.92 0.61 -18.80
CA ILE A 123 -9.75 1.22 -18.15
C ILE A 123 -10.02 2.71 -18.01
N ILE A 124 -10.20 3.21 -16.79
CA ILE A 124 -10.46 4.63 -16.52
C ILE A 124 -9.16 5.44 -16.57
N GLY A 125 -8.08 4.84 -16.09
CA GLY A 125 -6.74 5.42 -16.17
C GLY A 125 -5.73 4.51 -15.50
N VAL A 126 -4.47 4.81 -15.76
CA VAL A 126 -3.32 4.04 -15.26
C VAL A 126 -2.27 4.98 -14.70
N ASP A 127 -1.46 4.45 -13.80
CA ASP A 127 -0.29 5.08 -13.24
C ASP A 127 0.88 4.11 -13.21
N ALA A 128 1.70 4.17 -14.25
CA ALA A 128 2.87 3.31 -14.38
C ALA A 128 3.92 3.57 -13.29
N GLU A 129 3.99 4.81 -12.78
CA GLU A 129 4.99 5.22 -11.81
C GLU A 129 4.73 4.68 -10.39
N THR A 130 3.50 4.21 -10.09
CA THR A 130 3.16 3.50 -8.85
C THR A 130 2.67 2.08 -9.09
N ASP A 131 2.66 1.61 -10.33
CA ASP A 131 2.12 0.30 -10.75
C ASP A 131 0.64 0.11 -10.38
N LEU A 132 -0.21 1.13 -10.62
CA LEU A 132 -1.65 1.08 -10.36
C LEU A 132 -2.48 1.29 -11.63
N ALA A 133 -3.64 0.65 -11.67
CA ALA A 133 -4.66 0.86 -12.69
C ALA A 133 -6.05 0.92 -12.05
N LEU A 134 -6.87 1.85 -12.52
CA LEU A 134 -8.26 2.00 -12.15
C LEU A 134 -9.16 1.47 -13.27
N LEU A 135 -9.96 0.49 -12.95
CA LEU A 135 -10.91 -0.14 -13.85
C LEU A 135 -12.34 0.19 -13.42
N LYS A 136 -13.27 0.08 -14.37
CA LYS A 136 -14.71 0.27 -14.14
C LYS A 136 -15.47 -0.90 -14.75
N VAL A 137 -16.39 -1.47 -13.98
CA VAL A 137 -17.35 -2.44 -14.46
C VAL A 137 -18.77 -1.90 -14.25
N ASP A 138 -19.66 -2.22 -15.18
CA ASP A 138 -21.10 -1.87 -15.06
C ASP A 138 -21.88 -3.11 -14.60
N LEU A 139 -21.81 -3.39 -13.32
CA LEU A 139 -22.52 -4.49 -12.68
C LEU A 139 -23.17 -4.00 -11.38
N GLY A 140 -24.43 -4.40 -11.18
CA GLY A 140 -25.12 -4.12 -9.93
C GLY A 140 -24.68 -5.02 -8.77
N SER A 141 -25.01 -4.61 -7.54
CA SER A 141 -24.79 -5.40 -6.32
C SER A 141 -23.34 -5.80 -6.08
N LEU A 142 -22.41 -4.85 -6.21
CA LEU A 142 -21.02 -5.04 -5.92
C LEU A 142 -20.73 -4.76 -4.45
N ARG A 143 -19.89 -5.61 -3.83
CA ARG A 143 -19.43 -5.42 -2.46
C ARG A 143 -18.04 -4.77 -2.49
N ALA A 144 -17.96 -3.50 -2.09
CA ALA A 144 -16.69 -2.83 -1.94
C ALA A 144 -15.98 -3.25 -0.65
N ILE A 145 -14.66 -3.32 -0.71
CA ILE A 145 -13.82 -3.58 0.46
C ILE A 145 -13.84 -2.37 1.40
N ARG A 146 -13.69 -2.62 2.71
CA ARG A 146 -13.48 -1.54 3.68
C ARG A 146 -12.05 -1.05 3.57
N LEU A 147 -11.86 0.27 3.41
CA LEU A 147 -10.54 0.87 3.37
C LEU A 147 -10.03 1.10 4.80
N GLY A 148 -8.83 0.61 5.07
CA GLY A 148 -8.06 0.90 6.26
C GLY A 148 -7.17 2.13 6.08
N LYS A 149 -6.09 2.22 6.87
CA LYS A 149 -5.07 3.26 6.82
C LYS A 149 -3.70 2.63 6.86
N SER A 150 -2.98 2.67 5.75
CA SER A 150 -1.62 2.13 5.67
C SER A 150 -0.61 2.92 6.51
N SER A 151 -0.87 4.21 6.74
CA SER A 151 -0.06 5.08 7.61
C SER A 151 -0.07 4.69 9.08
N GLN A 152 -1.03 3.85 9.52
CA GLN A 152 -1.12 3.35 10.89
C GLN A 152 -0.47 1.97 11.09
N LEU A 153 -0.01 1.33 10.02
CA LEU A 153 0.65 0.03 10.10
C LEU A 153 1.99 0.13 10.82
N ARG A 154 2.25 -0.87 11.64
CA ARG A 154 3.51 -1.04 12.36
C ARG A 154 4.14 -2.37 11.99
N ILE A 155 5.45 -2.43 12.05
CA ILE A 155 6.20 -3.67 11.90
C ILE A 155 5.71 -4.66 12.97
N GLY A 156 5.37 -5.88 12.54
CA GLY A 156 4.80 -6.93 13.38
C GLY A 156 3.27 -7.03 13.35
N ASP A 157 2.55 -6.06 12.78
CA ASP A 157 1.11 -6.17 12.61
C ASP A 157 0.78 -7.32 11.63
N VAL A 158 -0.22 -8.14 11.98
CA VAL A 158 -0.66 -9.26 11.14
C VAL A 158 -1.38 -8.74 9.91
N VAL A 159 -1.02 -9.31 8.76
CA VAL A 159 -1.66 -9.02 7.47
C VAL A 159 -1.99 -10.31 6.72
N LEU A 160 -3.02 -10.25 5.88
CA LEU A 160 -3.45 -11.34 5.02
C LEU A 160 -3.42 -10.86 3.57
N ALA A 161 -2.69 -11.58 2.72
CA ALA A 161 -2.71 -11.33 1.29
C ALA A 161 -3.80 -12.20 0.64
N ILE A 162 -4.76 -11.54 -0.01
CA ILE A 162 -5.89 -12.18 -0.69
C ILE A 162 -5.73 -11.99 -2.18
N GLY A 163 -5.82 -13.10 -2.92
CA GLY A 163 -5.89 -13.11 -4.36
C GLY A 163 -6.92 -14.12 -4.85
N ASN A 164 -7.24 -14.07 -6.11
CA ASN A 164 -8.15 -15.02 -6.76
C ASN A 164 -7.49 -15.58 -8.03
N PRO A 165 -6.38 -16.32 -7.89
CA PRO A 165 -5.70 -16.90 -9.04
C PRO A 165 -6.60 -17.94 -9.70
N TYR A 166 -6.65 -17.93 -11.02
CA TYR A 166 -7.42 -18.87 -11.84
C TYR A 166 -8.96 -18.80 -11.73
N GLY A 167 -9.54 -17.84 -10.96
CA GLY A 167 -10.98 -17.70 -10.81
C GLY A 167 -11.70 -18.91 -10.17
N LEU A 168 -10.95 -19.83 -9.55
CA LEU A 168 -11.49 -21.07 -8.99
C LEU A 168 -11.85 -20.93 -7.52
N THR A 169 -10.94 -20.36 -6.72
CA THR A 169 -11.13 -20.13 -5.28
C THR A 169 -10.24 -19.01 -4.82
N THR A 170 -10.76 -18.20 -3.90
CA THR A 170 -9.95 -17.18 -3.20
C THR A 170 -8.79 -17.86 -2.47
N SER A 171 -7.57 -17.40 -2.72
CA SER A 171 -6.37 -17.82 -2.00
C SER A 171 -6.03 -16.76 -0.96
N VAL A 172 -5.75 -17.21 0.26
CA VAL A 172 -5.36 -16.34 1.38
C VAL A 172 -4.07 -16.85 1.97
N THR A 173 -3.09 -15.96 2.10
CA THR A 173 -1.84 -16.22 2.81
C THR A 173 -1.70 -15.26 3.96
N GLN A 174 -1.10 -15.71 5.07
CA GLN A 174 -0.88 -14.93 6.28
C GLN A 174 0.58 -14.56 6.41
N GLY A 175 0.85 -13.39 6.94
CA GLY A 175 2.16 -12.92 7.36
C GLY A 175 2.04 -11.71 8.28
N ILE A 176 3.15 -10.99 8.41
CA ILE A 176 3.22 -9.74 9.16
C ILE A 176 3.77 -8.61 8.28
N VAL A 177 3.58 -7.40 8.72
CA VAL A 177 4.31 -6.26 8.19
C VAL A 177 5.76 -6.38 8.61
N SER A 178 6.66 -6.67 7.66
CA SER A 178 8.11 -6.81 7.91
C SER A 178 8.81 -5.46 7.86
N ALA A 179 8.34 -4.54 7.02
CA ALA A 179 8.80 -3.15 6.93
C ALA A 179 7.73 -2.27 6.27
N THR A 180 7.82 -0.97 6.50
CA THR A 180 7.05 0.06 5.78
C THR A 180 8.00 1.03 5.08
N GLY A 181 7.51 1.69 4.04
CA GLY A 181 8.31 2.68 3.34
C GLY A 181 9.49 2.08 2.54
N ARG A 182 9.40 0.82 2.09
CA ARG A 182 10.46 0.21 1.27
C ARG A 182 10.53 0.84 -0.11
N GLY A 183 11.74 1.10 -0.55
CA GLY A 183 12.09 1.60 -1.87
C GLY A 183 13.54 1.26 -2.22
N LEU A 184 14.07 1.83 -3.31
CA LEU A 184 15.36 1.50 -3.92
C LEU A 184 15.41 0.07 -4.49
N LEU A 185 14.24 -0.44 -4.88
CA LEU A 185 14.10 -1.74 -5.51
C LEU A 185 14.17 -1.63 -7.04
N ASN A 186 14.10 -0.39 -7.56
CA ASN A 186 14.06 -0.07 -8.99
C ASN A 186 12.91 -0.75 -9.76
N LEU A 187 11.79 -0.94 -9.09
CA LEU A 187 10.60 -1.56 -9.68
C LEU A 187 9.68 -0.54 -10.34
N VAL A 188 9.51 0.60 -9.67
CA VAL A 188 8.68 1.73 -10.11
C VAL A 188 9.34 3.04 -9.70
N THR A 189 8.90 4.15 -10.30
CA THR A 189 9.48 5.47 -10.02
C THR A 189 9.21 5.91 -8.58
N PHE A 190 7.99 5.70 -8.09
CA PHE A 190 7.57 6.10 -6.73
C PHE A 190 7.32 4.87 -5.87
N GLU A 191 8.41 4.35 -5.33
CA GLU A 191 8.35 3.21 -4.43
C GLU A 191 8.03 3.66 -3.00
N ASN A 192 7.03 3.06 -2.39
CA ASN A 192 6.69 3.22 -0.98
C ASN A 192 5.99 1.96 -0.47
N PHE A 193 6.65 0.80 -0.65
CA PHE A 193 6.01 -0.48 -0.42
C PHE A 193 5.88 -0.83 1.06
N ILE A 194 4.80 -1.55 1.38
CA ILE A 194 4.69 -2.39 2.56
C ILE A 194 5.39 -3.69 2.23
N GLN A 195 6.40 -4.08 3.02
CA GLN A 195 7.04 -5.39 2.93
C GLN A 195 6.33 -6.35 3.88
N THR A 196 6.06 -7.57 3.43
CA THR A 196 5.44 -8.64 4.22
C THR A 196 6.08 -10.00 3.91
N ASP A 197 6.01 -10.93 4.84
CA ASP A 197 6.35 -12.34 4.65
C ASP A 197 5.13 -13.20 4.29
N ALA A 198 3.93 -12.59 4.19
CA ALA A 198 2.79 -13.25 3.55
C ALA A 198 3.16 -13.62 2.12
N ALA A 199 2.94 -14.87 1.72
CA ALA A 199 3.33 -15.35 0.39
C ALA A 199 2.54 -14.59 -0.70
N ILE A 200 3.23 -13.78 -1.50
CA ILE A 200 2.70 -13.08 -2.68
C ILE A 200 3.33 -13.74 -3.91
N ASN A 201 2.48 -14.29 -4.78
CA ASN A 201 2.87 -15.02 -5.97
C ASN A 201 2.09 -14.52 -7.19
N ALA A 202 2.44 -14.99 -8.38
CA ALA A 202 1.66 -14.78 -9.59
C ALA A 202 0.19 -15.17 -9.34
N GLY A 203 -0.74 -14.27 -9.69
CA GLY A 203 -2.18 -14.40 -9.39
C GLY A 203 -2.66 -13.59 -8.18
N ASN A 204 -1.80 -13.29 -7.19
CA ASN A 204 -2.16 -12.36 -6.11
C ASN A 204 -1.93 -10.90 -6.48
N SER A 205 -1.15 -10.60 -7.53
CA SER A 205 -0.92 -9.23 -8.02
C SER A 205 -2.23 -8.52 -8.27
N GLY A 206 -2.36 -7.29 -7.80
CA GLY A 206 -3.57 -6.48 -7.85
C GLY A 206 -4.63 -6.86 -6.81
N GLY A 207 -4.42 -7.94 -6.03
CA GLY A 207 -5.27 -8.36 -4.93
C GLY A 207 -5.08 -7.54 -3.66
N ALA A 208 -5.80 -7.91 -2.61
CA ALA A 208 -5.83 -7.16 -1.37
C ALA A 208 -4.78 -7.63 -0.37
N LEU A 209 -4.06 -6.70 0.26
CA LEU A 209 -3.45 -6.89 1.57
C LEU A 209 -4.40 -6.29 2.61
N ILE A 210 -4.91 -7.12 3.52
CA ILE A 210 -5.82 -6.69 4.58
C ILE A 210 -5.19 -6.83 5.97
N ASN A 211 -5.70 -6.05 6.92
CA ASN A 211 -5.38 -6.22 8.33
C ASN A 211 -6.28 -7.31 8.98
N SER A 212 -6.06 -7.60 10.26
CA SER A 212 -6.85 -8.58 11.04
C SER A 212 -8.33 -8.21 11.22
N LEU A 213 -8.74 -6.99 10.84
CA LEU A 213 -10.13 -6.51 10.88
C LEU A 213 -10.84 -6.63 9.52
N GLY A 214 -10.16 -7.15 8.48
CA GLY A 214 -10.69 -7.23 7.12
C GLY A 214 -10.67 -5.90 6.35
N GLU A 215 -9.84 -4.95 6.77
CA GLU A 215 -9.70 -3.67 6.09
C GLU A 215 -8.52 -3.69 5.13
N LEU A 216 -8.70 -3.15 3.92
CA LEU A 216 -7.64 -3.01 2.92
C LEU A 216 -6.56 -2.06 3.42
N VAL A 217 -5.33 -2.53 3.49
CA VAL A 217 -4.15 -1.74 3.86
C VAL A 217 -3.14 -1.62 2.73
N GLY A 218 -3.24 -2.45 1.69
CA GLY A 218 -2.38 -2.38 0.51
C GLY A 218 -2.93 -3.16 -0.68
N ILE A 219 -2.34 -2.91 -1.85
CA ILE A 219 -2.56 -3.68 -3.10
C ILE A 219 -1.32 -4.54 -3.32
N ASN A 220 -1.49 -5.86 -3.36
CA ASN A 220 -0.39 -6.81 -3.55
C ASN A 220 0.31 -6.58 -4.90
N THR A 221 1.64 -6.65 -4.92
CA THR A 221 2.42 -6.62 -6.16
C THR A 221 3.51 -7.70 -6.12
N ALA A 222 3.53 -8.58 -7.12
CA ALA A 222 4.43 -9.75 -7.18
C ALA A 222 5.69 -9.52 -8.02
N VAL A 223 6.05 -8.28 -8.33
CA VAL A 223 7.09 -7.94 -9.31
C VAL A 223 8.48 -8.43 -8.91
N LEU A 224 8.74 -8.65 -7.62
CA LEU A 224 10.08 -9.03 -7.13
C LEU A 224 10.29 -10.53 -6.88
N ALA A 225 9.22 -11.32 -6.82
CA ALA A 225 9.32 -12.69 -6.31
C ALA A 225 9.99 -13.70 -7.27
N GLN A 226 10.23 -13.33 -8.53
CA GLN A 226 10.59 -14.32 -9.55
C GLN A 226 12.08 -14.50 -9.82
N ASP A 227 12.94 -13.50 -9.58
CA ASP A 227 14.32 -13.55 -10.08
C ASP A 227 15.44 -13.79 -9.05
N ALA A 228 15.17 -13.81 -7.76
CA ALA A 228 16.22 -13.72 -6.75
C ALA A 228 16.24 -14.82 -5.67
N GLY A 229 15.43 -15.87 -5.74
CA GLY A 229 15.38 -16.86 -4.64
C GLY A 229 14.97 -16.22 -3.30
N THR A 230 14.18 -15.16 -3.34
CA THR A 230 13.68 -14.39 -2.19
C THR A 230 12.36 -14.97 -1.69
N GLU A 231 12.32 -16.28 -1.39
CA GLU A 231 11.17 -16.86 -0.71
C GLU A 231 10.91 -16.12 0.61
N GLY A 232 9.65 -15.71 0.82
CA GLY A 232 9.24 -15.01 2.04
C GLY A 232 9.41 -13.49 2.02
N ILE A 233 9.60 -12.86 0.85
CA ILE A 233 9.55 -11.40 0.71
C ILE A 233 8.45 -11.02 -0.28
N GLY A 234 7.36 -10.46 0.23
CA GLY A 234 6.27 -9.90 -0.54
C GLY A 234 6.20 -8.38 -0.41
N PHE A 235 5.60 -7.72 -1.41
CA PHE A 235 5.40 -6.28 -1.41
C PHE A 235 3.96 -5.92 -1.72
N ALA A 236 3.49 -4.83 -1.11
CA ALA A 236 2.19 -4.24 -1.43
C ALA A 236 2.28 -2.72 -1.49
N ILE A 237 1.52 -2.13 -2.40
CA ILE A 237 1.37 -0.68 -2.55
C ILE A 237 0.43 -0.19 -1.45
N PRO A 238 0.81 0.79 -0.60
CA PRO A 238 -0.02 1.27 0.50
C PRO A 238 -1.38 1.79 0.04
N VAL A 239 -2.44 1.48 0.79
CA VAL A 239 -3.81 1.91 0.45
C VAL A 239 -3.97 3.42 0.44
N ASP A 240 -3.25 4.16 1.31
CA ASP A 240 -3.31 5.62 1.33
C ASP A 240 -2.75 6.22 0.02
N LEU A 241 -1.66 5.62 -0.55
CA LEU A 241 -1.14 5.98 -1.86
C LEU A 241 -2.13 5.62 -2.98
N ALA A 242 -2.65 4.38 -2.96
CA ALA A 242 -3.61 3.92 -3.95
C ALA A 242 -4.88 4.80 -4.00
N ARG A 243 -5.38 5.24 -2.84
CA ARG A 243 -6.52 6.17 -2.75
C ARG A 243 -6.22 7.50 -3.43
N GLY A 244 -5.06 8.10 -3.17
CA GLY A 244 -4.67 9.37 -3.81
C GLY A 244 -4.59 9.24 -5.34
N VAL A 245 -4.00 8.14 -5.84
CA VAL A 245 -3.94 7.83 -7.28
C VAL A 245 -5.35 7.66 -7.88
N VAL A 246 -6.22 6.89 -7.22
CA VAL A 246 -7.60 6.67 -7.68
C VAL A 246 -8.40 7.96 -7.75
N GLU A 247 -8.28 8.84 -6.73
CA GLU A 247 -8.97 10.12 -6.71
C GLU A 247 -8.53 11.02 -7.86
N GLN A 248 -7.23 11.10 -8.14
CA GLN A 248 -6.71 11.87 -9.28
C GLN A 248 -7.15 11.29 -10.62
N ILE A 249 -7.10 9.97 -10.81
CA ILE A 249 -7.57 9.34 -12.05
C ILE A 249 -9.06 9.59 -12.25
N LYS A 250 -9.90 9.51 -11.20
CA LYS A 250 -11.33 9.82 -11.30
C LYS A 250 -11.61 11.27 -11.69
N GLN A 251 -10.79 12.22 -11.22
CA GLN A 251 -10.98 13.64 -11.46
C GLN A 251 -10.38 14.10 -12.79
N ASN A 252 -9.20 13.61 -13.14
CA ASN A 252 -8.38 14.15 -14.23
C ASN A 252 -8.15 13.16 -15.38
N GLY A 253 -8.58 11.89 -15.22
CA GLY A 253 -8.27 10.82 -16.16
C GLY A 253 -6.84 10.26 -16.02
N ARG A 254 -5.98 10.93 -15.27
CA ARG A 254 -4.57 10.57 -15.02
C ARG A 254 -4.08 11.12 -13.69
N VAL A 255 -2.90 10.68 -13.26
CA VAL A 255 -2.21 11.24 -12.11
C VAL A 255 -1.38 12.43 -12.54
N ILE A 256 -1.57 13.57 -11.87
CA ILE A 256 -0.80 14.79 -12.06
C ILE A 256 0.22 14.88 -10.93
N ARG A 257 1.51 14.94 -11.27
CA ARG A 257 2.61 15.03 -10.30
C ARG A 257 3.39 16.31 -10.49
N GLY A 258 3.85 16.83 -9.38
CA GLY A 258 4.84 17.89 -9.40
C GLY A 258 6.15 17.43 -10.00
N TYR A 259 6.85 18.38 -10.60
CA TYR A 259 8.14 18.18 -11.23
C TYR A 259 9.05 19.37 -10.96
N MET A 260 10.25 19.10 -10.51
CA MET A 260 11.25 20.14 -10.28
C MET A 260 12.35 20.15 -11.33
N GLY A 261 12.49 19.13 -12.14
CA GLY A 261 13.53 19.07 -13.17
C GLY A 261 14.93 18.88 -12.58
N LEU A 262 15.06 18.03 -11.55
CA LEU A 262 16.32 17.73 -10.89
C LEU A 262 16.50 16.21 -10.75
N VAL A 263 17.76 15.77 -10.76
CA VAL A 263 18.16 14.38 -10.50
C VAL A 263 19.01 14.38 -9.22
N PRO A 264 18.43 13.97 -8.09
CA PRO A 264 19.16 13.88 -6.84
C PRO A 264 19.91 12.54 -6.74
N ASP A 265 20.99 12.54 -5.94
CA ASP A 265 21.69 11.34 -5.51
C ASP A 265 22.01 11.44 -4.01
N ASP A 266 22.21 10.30 -3.36
CA ASP A 266 22.50 10.24 -1.95
C ASP A 266 23.98 10.63 -1.70
N LEU A 267 24.21 11.50 -0.73
CA LEU A 267 25.57 11.85 -0.33
C LEU A 267 26.27 10.68 0.36
N THR A 268 27.49 10.38 -0.06
CA THR A 268 28.36 9.45 0.65
C THR A 268 28.90 10.06 1.94
N ASN A 269 29.33 9.23 2.89
CA ASN A 269 29.97 9.72 4.13
C ASN A 269 31.23 10.54 3.85
N ALA A 270 31.97 10.24 2.78
CA ALA A 270 33.19 10.99 2.40
C ALA A 270 32.85 12.40 1.92
N GLU A 271 31.78 12.55 1.11
CA GLU A 271 31.30 13.85 0.62
C GLU A 271 30.74 14.70 1.76
N ARG A 272 29.97 14.10 2.70
CA ARG A 272 29.48 14.80 3.91
C ARG A 272 30.63 15.38 4.71
N THR A 273 31.67 14.58 4.95
CA THR A 273 32.86 15.02 5.71
C THR A 273 33.59 16.14 5.00
N ALA A 274 33.79 16.03 3.67
CA ALA A 274 34.44 17.05 2.86
C ALA A 274 33.69 18.38 2.85
N LEU A 275 32.34 18.33 2.92
CA LEU A 275 31.45 19.49 2.94
C LEU A 275 31.20 20.03 4.37
N GLY A 276 31.71 19.39 5.40
CA GLY A 276 31.50 19.78 6.80
C GLY A 276 30.05 19.62 7.26
N ILE A 277 29.32 18.68 6.67
CA ILE A 277 27.93 18.39 7.03
C ILE A 277 27.92 17.39 8.16
N GLU A 278 27.57 17.82 9.37
CA GLU A 278 27.55 16.99 10.58
C GLU A 278 26.26 16.13 10.66
N SER A 279 25.16 16.55 10.00
CA SER A 279 23.90 15.83 9.98
C SER A 279 23.88 14.73 8.90
N ASN A 280 22.97 13.75 9.06
CA ASN A 280 22.70 12.77 8.00
C ASN A 280 21.86 13.34 6.85
N ALA A 281 21.39 14.59 6.96
CA ALA A 281 20.66 15.29 5.91
C ALA A 281 21.58 15.69 4.76
N GLY A 282 21.02 15.75 3.57
CA GLY A 282 21.67 16.25 2.36
C GLY A 282 21.67 15.26 1.22
N ILE A 283 21.33 15.77 0.04
CA ILE A 283 21.37 15.09 -1.25
C ILE A 283 22.16 15.94 -2.24
N LEU A 284 22.86 15.29 -3.18
CA LEU A 284 23.62 15.94 -4.23
C LEU A 284 22.76 16.06 -5.50
N LEU A 285 22.71 17.21 -6.14
CA LEU A 285 22.15 17.34 -7.48
C LEU A 285 23.18 16.90 -8.52
N VAL A 286 22.98 15.71 -9.10
CA VAL A 286 23.88 15.17 -10.14
C VAL A 286 23.53 15.68 -11.52
N GLU A 287 22.27 16.12 -11.71
CA GLU A 287 21.81 16.77 -12.94
C GLU A 287 20.66 17.71 -12.63
N VAL A 288 20.56 18.81 -13.40
CA VAL A 288 19.43 19.75 -13.40
C VAL A 288 19.08 19.99 -14.86
N TYR A 289 17.83 19.72 -15.23
CA TYR A 289 17.36 19.92 -16.60
C TYR A 289 17.26 21.41 -16.94
N GLU A 290 17.90 21.84 -18.04
CA GLU A 290 18.06 23.25 -18.41
C GLU A 290 16.72 23.99 -18.55
N ASP A 291 15.68 23.34 -19.08
CA ASP A 291 14.33 23.89 -19.24
C ASP A 291 13.41 23.57 -18.04
N GLY A 292 13.98 23.06 -16.94
CA GLY A 292 13.22 22.63 -15.76
C GLY A 292 13.02 23.75 -14.72
N PRO A 293 12.04 23.57 -13.82
CA PRO A 293 11.76 24.51 -12.73
C PRO A 293 12.97 24.78 -11.81
N ALA A 294 13.78 23.77 -11.53
CA ALA A 294 14.98 23.92 -10.70
C ALA A 294 16.02 24.83 -11.36
N ALA A 295 16.24 24.71 -12.67
CA ALA A 295 17.14 25.60 -13.42
C ALA A 295 16.61 27.04 -13.45
N ALA A 296 15.30 27.23 -13.60
CA ALA A 296 14.65 28.55 -13.53
C ALA A 296 14.84 29.21 -12.15
N ALA A 297 14.96 28.41 -11.08
CA ALA A 297 15.25 28.86 -9.72
C ALA A 297 16.77 28.93 -9.42
N ASP A 298 17.65 28.89 -10.43
CA ASP A 298 19.11 28.92 -10.32
C ASP A 298 19.72 27.74 -9.52
N LEU A 299 19.00 26.60 -9.41
CA LEU A 299 19.63 25.37 -8.92
C LEU A 299 20.57 24.81 -9.99
N ARG A 300 21.67 24.18 -9.57
CA ARG A 300 22.72 23.74 -10.48
C ARG A 300 23.23 22.35 -10.10
N ARG A 301 23.75 21.64 -11.07
CA ARG A 301 24.53 20.45 -10.81
C ARG A 301 25.66 20.74 -9.81
N GLY A 302 25.82 19.91 -8.80
CA GLY A 302 26.77 20.04 -7.72
C GLY A 302 26.24 20.75 -6.47
N ASP A 303 25.03 21.29 -6.51
CA ASP A 303 24.36 21.79 -5.30
C ASP A 303 24.07 20.63 -4.35
N VAL A 304 24.20 20.88 -3.06
CA VAL A 304 23.78 19.96 -2.02
C VAL A 304 22.54 20.52 -1.33
N ILE A 305 21.42 19.85 -1.50
CA ILE A 305 20.16 20.25 -0.88
C ILE A 305 20.10 19.64 0.53
N LEU A 306 19.88 20.48 1.54
CA LEU A 306 19.76 20.06 2.93
C LEU A 306 18.31 19.97 3.40
N GLU A 307 17.46 20.91 2.94
CA GLU A 307 16.07 21.03 3.36
C GLU A 307 15.16 21.38 2.18
N MET A 308 13.93 20.89 2.21
CA MET A 308 12.84 21.27 1.32
C MET A 308 11.63 21.62 2.18
N ASN A 309 11.07 22.84 1.98
CA ASN A 309 9.98 23.39 2.80
C ASN A 309 10.29 23.39 4.32
N GLY A 310 11.54 23.63 4.70
CA GLY A 310 12.01 23.63 6.10
C GLY A 310 12.16 22.23 6.71
N GLU A 311 11.93 21.16 5.95
CA GLU A 311 12.14 19.79 6.41
C GLU A 311 13.47 19.23 5.91
N PRO A 312 14.31 18.60 6.77
CA PRO A 312 15.56 17.99 6.36
C PRO A 312 15.32 16.86 5.35
N VAL A 313 16.13 16.82 4.29
CA VAL A 313 16.09 15.77 3.25
C VAL A 313 17.23 14.80 3.48
N PHE A 314 16.91 13.51 3.70
CA PHE A 314 17.87 12.47 4.05
C PHE A 314 18.23 11.52 2.91
N SER A 315 17.45 11.56 1.80
CA SER A 315 17.66 10.67 0.65
C SER A 315 17.10 11.28 -0.64
N GLN A 316 17.68 10.85 -1.78
CA GLN A 316 17.18 11.18 -3.12
C GLN A 316 15.69 10.85 -3.26
N ARG A 317 15.27 9.71 -2.70
CA ARG A 317 13.87 9.27 -2.73
C ARG A 317 12.93 10.25 -2.03
N GLN A 318 13.32 10.76 -0.84
CA GLN A 318 12.51 11.74 -0.11
C GLN A 318 12.34 13.02 -0.95
N ALA A 319 13.41 13.50 -1.59
CA ALA A 319 13.34 14.66 -2.48
C ALA A 319 12.40 14.42 -3.67
N LEU A 320 12.46 13.24 -4.29
CA LEU A 320 11.57 12.87 -5.38
C LEU A 320 10.10 12.77 -4.94
N LEU A 321 9.84 12.23 -3.75
CA LEU A 321 8.48 12.16 -3.19
C LEU A 321 7.93 13.55 -2.86
N ILE A 322 8.74 14.46 -2.29
CA ILE A 322 8.36 15.85 -2.04
C ILE A 322 8.02 16.52 -3.37
N SER A 323 8.90 16.39 -4.38
CA SER A 323 8.67 16.93 -5.72
C SER A 323 7.35 16.43 -6.31
N ALA A 324 7.12 15.10 -6.28
CA ALA A 324 5.93 14.49 -6.87
C ALA A 324 4.62 14.82 -6.15
N SER A 325 4.69 15.06 -4.82
CA SER A 325 3.51 15.41 -4.01
C SER A 325 3.16 16.90 -4.05
N THR A 326 4.07 17.73 -4.55
CA THR A 326 3.80 19.17 -4.72
C THR A 326 2.83 19.37 -5.89
N VAL A 327 1.83 20.22 -5.69
CA VAL A 327 0.89 20.57 -6.76
C VAL A 327 1.61 21.43 -7.80
N PRO A 328 1.49 21.14 -9.10
CA PRO A 328 2.05 22.04 -10.13
C PRO A 328 1.58 23.48 -9.96
N GLY A 329 2.53 24.42 -9.94
CA GLY A 329 2.31 25.82 -9.65
C GLY A 329 2.61 26.25 -8.22
N ASP A 330 2.69 25.30 -7.27
CA ASP A 330 3.09 25.61 -5.91
C ASP A 330 4.61 25.79 -5.80
N GLU A 331 5.04 26.61 -4.85
CA GLU A 331 6.45 26.88 -4.58
C GLU A 331 7.01 25.93 -3.52
N VAL A 332 8.24 25.44 -3.74
CA VAL A 332 9.02 24.67 -2.78
C VAL A 332 10.26 25.47 -2.41
N GLU A 333 10.39 25.81 -1.14
CA GLU A 333 11.61 26.41 -0.61
C GLU A 333 12.70 25.34 -0.49
N VAL A 334 13.82 25.55 -1.13
CA VAL A 334 14.98 24.65 -1.14
C VAL A 334 16.16 25.36 -0.47
N THR A 335 16.68 24.81 0.62
CA THR A 335 17.87 25.29 1.30
C THR A 335 19.03 24.32 1.10
N GLY A 336 20.20 24.85 0.75
CA GLY A 336 21.33 24.01 0.42
C GLY A 336 22.68 24.69 0.59
N ILE A 337 23.72 23.99 0.08
CA ILE A 337 25.11 24.43 0.04
C ILE A 337 25.61 24.37 -1.40
N ARG A 338 26.20 25.45 -1.87
CA ARG A 338 26.92 25.58 -3.14
C ARG A 338 28.31 26.13 -2.88
N GLU A 339 29.36 25.42 -3.29
CA GLU A 339 30.76 25.84 -3.11
C GLU A 339 31.10 26.30 -1.67
N GLY A 340 30.54 25.63 -0.66
CA GLY A 340 30.71 25.93 0.75
C GLY A 340 29.85 27.06 1.32
N ALA A 341 29.05 27.77 0.49
CA ALA A 341 28.14 28.83 0.92
C ALA A 341 26.69 28.31 0.99
N ARG A 342 25.96 28.71 2.03
CA ARG A 342 24.50 28.40 2.10
C ARG A 342 23.72 29.27 1.10
N PHE A 343 22.70 28.66 0.51
CA PHE A 343 21.74 29.34 -0.34
C PHE A 343 20.30 28.92 0.00
N THR A 344 19.34 29.73 -0.42
CA THR A 344 17.91 29.39 -0.43
C THR A 344 17.36 29.77 -1.79
N ALA A 345 16.55 28.88 -2.40
CA ALA A 345 15.88 29.08 -3.67
C ALA A 345 14.40 28.71 -3.54
N LEU A 346 13.54 29.41 -4.26
CA LEU A 346 12.12 29.05 -4.41
C LEU A 346 11.92 28.41 -5.78
N VAL A 347 11.51 27.15 -5.79
CA VAL A 347 11.27 26.39 -7.00
C VAL A 347 9.77 26.26 -7.20
N THR A 348 9.23 26.89 -8.25
CA THR A 348 7.82 26.70 -8.64
C THR A 348 7.70 25.35 -9.35
N ALA A 349 7.03 24.38 -8.74
CA ALA A 349 6.87 23.04 -9.32
C ALA A 349 6.13 23.12 -10.67
N GLY A 350 6.68 22.50 -11.69
CA GLY A 350 6.00 22.24 -12.95
C GLY A 350 5.16 20.97 -12.89
N GLU A 351 4.46 20.66 -13.95
CA GLU A 351 3.86 19.36 -14.16
C GLU A 351 4.90 18.40 -14.73
N ARG A 352 4.95 17.17 -14.18
CA ARG A 352 5.88 16.13 -14.66
C ARG A 352 5.54 15.76 -16.11
N PRO A 353 6.51 15.84 -17.05
CA PRO A 353 6.30 15.42 -18.42
C PRO A 353 5.87 13.95 -18.49
N GLU A 354 4.90 13.63 -19.35
CA GLU A 354 4.59 12.24 -19.67
C GLU A 354 5.78 11.62 -20.42
N GLU A 355 6.26 10.48 -19.96
CA GLU A 355 7.24 9.73 -20.74
C GLU A 355 6.61 9.29 -22.06
N PRO A 356 7.29 9.45 -23.21
CA PRO A 356 6.77 8.98 -24.49
C PRO A 356 6.58 7.45 -24.39
N ARG A 357 5.36 7.01 -24.71
CA ARG A 357 4.93 5.59 -24.73
C ARG A 357 5.71 4.77 -25.73
#